data_d446e2e1118035bd10b5a5c5ea20f1ef
#
_entry.id   d446e2e1118035bd10b5a5c5ea20f1ef
#
_cell.length_a   1.000
_cell.length_b   1.000
_cell.length_c   1.000
_cell.angle_alpha   90.00
_cell.angle_beta   90.00
_cell.angle_gamma   90.00
#
_symmetry.space_group_name_H-M   'P 1'
#
loop_
_entity.id
_entity.type
_entity.pdbx_description
1 polymer ?
#
loop_
_entity_poly.entity_id
_entity_poly.type
_entity_poly.pdbx_seq_one_letter_code
_entity_poly.pdbx_strand_id
1 'polypeptide(L)'
;ILPMFEGNPLVDAIEARRASLPSPDEFRRCHALDERPIVALLAGSRRSEIKANLPLMADLARKFPDRQFVVTGVSWLDRSIYEQYIADSGIRYVCDQTYETLAAAEAAVVTSGTATRETALLNVPEVVVYRTLWFQVKLQPYVLKVPYVSLVNLNLGRESVVEIIQSDLDITRAERELRAILTGGEKRERMLRDFAELQAVIGAPGASDRFAARMVELLKKQER
;
A
#
# COMPACT_ATOMS: atom_id res chain seq x y z
N ILE A 1 -29.52 11.90 8.95
CA ILE A 1 -28.50 11.05 9.60
C ILE A 1 -27.22 11.86 9.63
N LEU A 2 -26.73 12.21 10.81
CA LEU A 2 -25.43 12.87 10.97
C LEU A 2 -24.34 11.80 10.89
N PRO A 3 -23.35 11.93 10.00
CA PRO A 3 -22.23 11.02 9.97
C PRO A 3 -21.42 11.14 11.26
N MET A 4 -21.02 10.02 11.83
CA MET A 4 -20.15 9.97 13.01
C MET A 4 -18.79 9.46 12.56
N PHE A 5 -17.73 10.13 12.99
CA PHE A 5 -16.35 9.69 12.76
C PHE A 5 -15.67 9.49 14.11
N GLU A 6 -15.35 8.25 14.44
CA GLU A 6 -14.68 7.85 15.69
C GLU A 6 -13.23 7.38 15.45
N GLY A 7 -12.70 7.64 14.24
CA GLY A 7 -11.40 7.16 13.79
C GLY A 7 -11.51 5.99 12.81
N ASN A 8 -10.38 5.40 12.46
CA ASN A 8 -10.32 4.32 11.48
C ASN A 8 -9.85 3.01 12.13
N PRO A 9 -10.64 1.91 12.05
CA PRO A 9 -10.26 0.61 12.60
C PRO A 9 -8.95 0.02 12.07
N LEU A 10 -8.48 0.49 10.90
CA LEU A 10 -7.20 0.08 10.33
C LEU A 10 -6.03 0.48 11.24
N VAL A 11 -6.14 1.61 11.94
CA VAL A 11 -5.12 2.06 12.89
C VAL A 11 -5.02 1.06 14.05
N ASP A 12 -6.17 0.58 14.56
CA ASP A 12 -6.21 -0.42 15.61
C ASP A 12 -5.53 -1.74 15.19
N ALA A 13 -5.82 -2.19 13.95
CA ALA A 13 -5.25 -3.41 13.39
C ALA A 13 -3.72 -3.32 13.22
N ILE A 14 -3.20 -2.16 12.80
CA ILE A 14 -1.76 -1.92 12.64
C ILE A 14 -1.09 -1.86 14.01
N GLU A 15 -1.66 -1.10 14.97
CA GLU A 15 -1.08 -0.99 16.32
C GLU A 15 -1.05 -2.33 17.05
N ALA A 16 -2.10 -3.16 16.91
CA ALA A 16 -2.13 -4.49 17.52
C ALA A 16 -0.99 -5.40 17.01
N ARG A 17 -0.52 -5.18 15.77
CA ARG A 17 0.56 -5.95 15.16
C ARG A 17 1.94 -5.31 15.33
N ARG A 18 2.02 -4.00 15.59
CA ARG A 18 3.28 -3.24 15.60
C ARG A 18 4.35 -3.86 16.51
N ALA A 19 3.97 -4.31 17.69
CA ALA A 19 4.90 -4.92 18.65
C ALA A 19 5.42 -6.31 18.23
N SER A 20 4.73 -6.99 17.32
CA SER A 20 5.09 -8.32 16.81
C SER A 20 5.77 -8.30 15.45
N LEU A 21 5.94 -7.12 14.85
CA LEU A 21 6.64 -7.02 13.57
C LEU A 21 8.12 -7.34 13.74
N PRO A 22 8.70 -8.17 12.84
CA PRO A 22 10.11 -8.48 12.89
C PRO A 22 10.96 -7.25 12.59
N SER A 23 12.17 -7.22 13.10
CA SER A 23 13.16 -6.26 12.63
C SER A 23 13.51 -6.54 11.15
N PRO A 24 13.99 -5.53 10.39
CA PRO A 24 14.42 -5.74 9.01
C PRO A 24 15.43 -6.89 8.85
N ASP A 25 16.35 -7.06 9.81
CA ASP A 25 17.37 -8.12 9.77
C ASP A 25 16.77 -9.50 10.04
N GLU A 26 15.81 -9.61 10.94
CA GLU A 26 15.03 -10.85 11.15
C GLU A 26 14.27 -11.24 9.89
N PHE A 27 13.57 -10.28 9.29
CA PHE A 27 12.85 -10.51 8.05
C PHE A 27 13.77 -11.00 6.94
N ARG A 28 14.94 -10.35 6.75
CA ARG A 28 15.95 -10.81 5.78
C ARG A 28 16.39 -12.23 6.03
N ARG A 29 16.73 -12.58 7.27
CA ARG A 29 17.16 -13.95 7.63
C ARG A 29 16.08 -14.99 7.36
N CYS A 30 14.83 -14.71 7.76
CA CYS A 30 13.70 -15.63 7.56
C CYS A 30 13.42 -15.91 6.09
N HIS A 31 13.70 -14.95 5.21
CA HIS A 31 13.38 -15.05 3.78
C HIS A 31 14.60 -15.27 2.89
N ALA A 32 15.78 -15.56 3.46
CA ALA A 32 17.04 -15.73 2.73
C ALA A 32 17.31 -14.54 1.77
N LEU A 33 17.13 -13.33 2.27
CA LEU A 33 17.43 -12.08 1.58
C LEU A 33 18.83 -11.60 1.96
N ASP A 34 19.46 -10.84 1.06
CA ASP A 34 20.77 -10.23 1.29
C ASP A 34 20.66 -8.85 1.97
N GLU A 35 21.78 -8.13 2.06
CA GLU A 35 21.87 -6.81 2.73
C GLU A 35 21.31 -5.65 1.92
N ARG A 36 20.94 -5.86 0.65
CA ARG A 36 20.36 -4.79 -0.17
C ARG A 36 19.04 -4.28 0.43
N PRO A 37 18.73 -2.98 0.32
CA PRO A 37 17.46 -2.45 0.74
C PRO A 37 16.28 -3.13 0.03
N ILE A 38 15.18 -3.31 0.76
CA ILE A 38 13.99 -4.01 0.27
C ILE A 38 12.99 -3.00 -0.30
N VAL A 39 12.45 -3.30 -1.47
CA VAL A 39 11.27 -2.64 -2.03
C VAL A 39 10.11 -3.62 -2.00
N ALA A 40 9.04 -3.26 -1.29
CA ALA A 40 7.83 -4.07 -1.20
C ALA A 40 6.97 -3.91 -2.47
N LEU A 41 6.41 -5.02 -2.96
CA LEU A 41 5.47 -5.06 -4.08
C LEU A 41 4.11 -5.56 -3.60
N LEU A 42 3.12 -4.69 -3.62
CA LEU A 42 1.74 -5.00 -3.25
C LEU A 42 0.89 -5.03 -4.52
N ALA A 43 0.92 -6.18 -5.21
CA ALA A 43 0.33 -6.33 -6.54
C ALA A 43 -1.21 -6.46 -6.53
N GLY A 44 -1.83 -6.45 -5.35
CA GLY A 44 -3.26 -6.60 -5.14
C GLY A 44 -3.64 -7.98 -4.59
N SER A 45 -4.91 -8.11 -4.22
CA SER A 45 -5.47 -9.33 -3.61
C SER A 45 -6.39 -10.12 -4.55
N ARG A 46 -6.55 -9.66 -5.80
CA ARG A 46 -7.38 -10.29 -6.83
C ARG A 46 -6.53 -10.70 -8.03
N ARG A 47 -6.89 -11.82 -8.67
CA ARG A 47 -6.21 -12.30 -9.90
C ARG A 47 -6.10 -11.23 -10.98
N SER A 48 -7.15 -10.43 -11.18
CA SER A 48 -7.16 -9.36 -12.19
C SER A 48 -6.18 -8.24 -11.86
N GLU A 49 -6.03 -7.87 -10.59
CA GLU A 49 -5.08 -6.85 -10.13
C GLU A 49 -3.63 -7.33 -10.32
N ILE A 50 -3.34 -8.56 -9.89
CA ILE A 50 -2.02 -9.18 -10.02
C ILE A 50 -1.63 -9.27 -11.51
N LYS A 51 -2.52 -9.80 -12.35
CA LYS A 51 -2.31 -9.90 -13.80
C LYS A 51 -2.06 -8.53 -14.45
N ALA A 52 -2.72 -7.50 -13.96
CA ALA A 52 -2.59 -6.15 -14.52
C ALA A 52 -1.31 -5.44 -14.09
N ASN A 53 -0.90 -5.57 -12.82
CA ASN A 53 0.14 -4.73 -12.22
C ASN A 53 1.49 -5.45 -12.01
N LEU A 54 1.48 -6.75 -11.68
CA LEU A 54 2.73 -7.48 -11.36
C LEU A 54 3.73 -7.55 -12.52
N PRO A 55 3.33 -7.66 -13.81
CA PRO A 55 4.30 -7.59 -14.92
C PRO A 55 5.09 -6.29 -14.95
N LEU A 56 4.44 -5.15 -14.74
CA LEU A 56 5.12 -3.85 -14.65
C LEU A 56 6.06 -3.80 -13.44
N MET A 57 5.61 -4.31 -12.29
CA MET A 57 6.43 -4.36 -11.07
C MET A 57 7.68 -5.24 -11.28
N ALA A 58 7.55 -6.35 -12.02
CA ALA A 58 8.68 -7.23 -12.35
C ALA A 58 9.67 -6.54 -13.31
N ASP A 59 9.17 -5.81 -14.30
CA ASP A 59 10.04 -5.03 -15.20
C ASP A 59 10.73 -3.89 -14.45
N LEU A 60 10.03 -3.26 -13.51
CA LEU A 60 10.60 -2.21 -12.67
C LEU A 60 11.73 -2.76 -11.77
N ALA A 61 11.55 -3.94 -11.18
CA ALA A 61 12.56 -4.56 -10.33
C ALA A 61 13.90 -4.75 -11.05
N ARG A 62 13.88 -5.09 -12.34
CA ARG A 62 15.10 -5.25 -13.17
C ARG A 62 15.89 -3.95 -13.35
N LYS A 63 15.26 -2.77 -13.11
CA LYS A 63 15.91 -1.45 -13.18
C LYS A 63 16.71 -1.07 -11.94
N PHE A 64 16.59 -1.87 -10.85
CA PHE A 64 17.18 -1.60 -9.54
C PHE A 64 18.03 -2.79 -9.07
N PRO A 65 19.16 -3.09 -9.72
CA PRO A 65 20.01 -4.23 -9.33
C PRO A 65 20.62 -4.08 -7.94
N ASP A 66 20.66 -2.87 -7.42
CA ASP A 66 21.13 -2.50 -6.09
C ASP A 66 20.04 -2.59 -5.00
N ARG A 67 18.85 -3.04 -5.35
CA ARG A 67 17.72 -3.32 -4.44
C ARG A 67 17.25 -4.77 -4.60
N GLN A 68 16.58 -5.26 -3.59
CA GLN A 68 15.85 -6.52 -3.67
C GLN A 68 14.35 -6.27 -3.53
N PHE A 69 13.57 -6.99 -4.31
CA PHE A 69 12.14 -6.80 -4.36
C PHE A 69 11.43 -7.99 -3.73
N VAL A 70 10.41 -7.71 -2.91
CA VAL A 70 9.59 -8.72 -2.24
C VAL A 70 8.14 -8.49 -2.59
N VAL A 71 7.51 -9.46 -3.24
CA VAL A 71 6.06 -9.41 -3.51
C VAL A 71 5.30 -10.17 -2.43
N THR A 72 4.27 -9.51 -1.88
CA THR A 72 3.38 -10.16 -0.92
C THR A 72 2.19 -10.78 -1.66
N GLY A 73 1.97 -12.06 -1.44
CA GLY A 73 0.79 -12.78 -1.91
C GLY A 73 -0.19 -13.06 -0.79
N VAL A 74 -1.35 -13.58 -1.16
CA VAL A 74 -2.44 -13.94 -0.25
C VAL A 74 -2.72 -15.43 -0.33
N SER A 75 -3.01 -16.08 0.81
CA SER A 75 -3.15 -17.54 0.91
C SER A 75 -4.35 -18.13 0.15
N TRP A 76 -5.37 -17.31 -0.13
CA TRP A 76 -6.54 -17.76 -0.93
C TRP A 76 -6.31 -17.77 -2.44
N LEU A 77 -5.13 -17.34 -2.91
CA LEU A 77 -4.72 -17.41 -4.30
C LEU A 77 -3.53 -18.36 -4.45
N ASP A 78 -3.56 -19.18 -5.49
CA ASP A 78 -2.46 -20.08 -5.81
C ASP A 78 -1.18 -19.28 -6.11
N ARG A 79 -0.06 -19.71 -5.56
CA ARG A 79 1.24 -19.09 -5.72
C ARG A 79 1.68 -18.99 -7.19
N SER A 80 1.28 -19.94 -8.02
CA SER A 80 1.58 -19.96 -9.46
C SER A 80 1.08 -18.71 -10.19
N ILE A 81 0.03 -18.05 -9.66
CA ILE A 81 -0.51 -16.78 -10.21
C ILE A 81 0.53 -15.65 -10.13
N TYR A 82 1.41 -15.70 -9.14
CA TYR A 82 2.51 -14.74 -8.98
C TYR A 82 3.75 -15.22 -9.73
N GLU A 83 4.12 -16.49 -9.59
CA GLU A 83 5.35 -17.07 -10.13
C GLU A 83 5.48 -16.90 -11.65
N GLN A 84 4.37 -17.01 -12.40
CA GLN A 84 4.39 -16.79 -13.85
C GLN A 84 4.94 -15.41 -14.27
N TYR A 85 4.93 -14.42 -13.37
CA TYR A 85 5.43 -13.06 -13.66
C TYR A 85 6.78 -12.76 -13.03
N ILE A 86 7.16 -13.50 -11.98
CA ILE A 86 8.37 -13.19 -11.20
C ILE A 86 9.49 -14.22 -11.35
N ALA A 87 9.26 -15.35 -12.03
CA ALA A 87 10.21 -16.46 -12.10
C ALA A 87 11.65 -16.04 -12.46
N ASP A 88 11.81 -15.14 -13.43
CA ASP A 88 13.13 -14.69 -13.91
C ASP A 88 13.48 -13.25 -13.48
N SER A 89 12.80 -12.72 -12.46
CA SER A 89 12.94 -11.33 -12.04
C SER A 89 13.83 -11.11 -10.81
N GLY A 90 14.19 -12.18 -10.09
CA GLY A 90 14.86 -12.10 -8.80
C GLY A 90 13.97 -11.63 -7.64
N ILE A 91 12.66 -11.47 -7.87
CA ILE A 91 11.70 -11.05 -6.85
C ILE A 91 11.41 -12.22 -5.90
N ARG A 92 11.49 -11.96 -4.60
CA ARG A 92 11.11 -12.91 -3.57
C ARG A 92 9.60 -12.87 -3.35
N TYR A 93 8.95 -14.04 -3.31
CA TYR A 93 7.55 -14.19 -2.92
C TYR A 93 7.43 -14.53 -1.44
N VAL A 94 6.54 -13.84 -0.73
CA VAL A 94 6.12 -14.16 0.63
C VAL A 94 4.58 -14.17 0.69
N CYS A 95 4.00 -15.00 1.58
CA CYS A 95 2.55 -15.16 1.68
C CYS A 95 2.03 -14.62 3.01
N ASP A 96 0.95 -13.83 2.98
CA ASP A 96 0.25 -13.25 4.15
C ASP A 96 1.16 -12.49 5.13
N GLN A 97 2.24 -11.89 4.62
CA GLN A 97 3.23 -11.14 5.41
C GLN A 97 3.36 -9.69 4.91
N THR A 98 2.23 -9.03 4.67
CA THR A 98 2.22 -7.67 4.13
C THR A 98 2.85 -6.67 5.10
N TYR A 99 2.47 -6.72 6.38
CA TYR A 99 2.97 -5.76 7.38
C TYR A 99 4.44 -6.01 7.72
N GLU A 100 4.84 -7.29 7.80
CA GLU A 100 6.22 -7.70 8.03
C GLU A 100 7.13 -7.24 6.88
N THR A 101 6.66 -7.41 5.63
CA THR A 101 7.37 -6.94 4.44
C THR A 101 7.49 -5.42 4.42
N LEU A 102 6.40 -4.70 4.71
CA LEU A 102 6.40 -3.24 4.76
C LEU A 102 7.32 -2.72 5.87
N ALA A 103 7.30 -3.33 7.06
CA ALA A 103 8.17 -2.94 8.16
C ALA A 103 9.66 -3.09 7.85
N ALA A 104 10.01 -4.00 6.95
CA ALA A 104 11.38 -4.23 6.49
C ALA A 104 11.74 -3.42 5.24
N ALA A 105 10.78 -2.77 4.58
CA ALA A 105 10.97 -2.13 3.29
C ALA A 105 11.45 -0.67 3.40
N GLU A 106 12.33 -0.28 2.48
CA GLU A 106 12.74 1.11 2.26
C GLU A 106 11.65 1.92 1.56
N ALA A 107 10.95 1.30 0.61
CA ALA A 107 9.87 1.88 -0.18
C ALA A 107 8.94 0.78 -0.69
N ALA A 108 7.80 1.16 -1.27
CA ALA A 108 6.85 0.23 -1.83
C ALA A 108 6.31 0.67 -3.21
N VAL A 109 5.92 -0.33 -4.02
CA VAL A 109 5.08 -0.13 -5.21
C VAL A 109 3.75 -0.83 -4.96
N VAL A 110 2.68 -0.05 -4.92
CA VAL A 110 1.40 -0.50 -4.36
C VAL A 110 0.28 -0.36 -5.39
N THR A 111 -0.48 -1.42 -5.60
CA THR A 111 -1.74 -1.34 -6.35
C THR A 111 -2.76 -0.53 -5.55
N SER A 112 -3.43 0.43 -6.20
CA SER A 112 -4.42 1.28 -5.54
C SER A 112 -5.48 0.47 -4.80
N GLY A 113 -5.78 0.88 -3.57
CA GLY A 113 -6.73 0.25 -2.65
C GLY A 113 -6.41 0.56 -1.19
N THR A 114 -6.92 -0.26 -0.27
CA THR A 114 -6.66 -0.13 1.18
C THR A 114 -5.17 -0.20 1.49
N ALA A 115 -4.42 -1.00 0.72
CA ALA A 115 -2.99 -1.20 0.89
C ALA A 115 -2.17 0.10 0.84
N THR A 116 -2.59 1.11 0.07
CA THR A 116 -1.91 2.42 0.04
C THR A 116 -1.93 3.09 1.41
N ARG A 117 -3.06 3.04 2.10
CA ARG A 117 -3.19 3.61 3.44
C ARG A 117 -2.44 2.80 4.50
N GLU A 118 -2.43 1.47 4.38
CA GLU A 118 -1.64 0.59 5.25
C GLU A 118 -0.15 0.89 5.12
N THR A 119 0.35 1.05 3.91
CA THR A 119 1.74 1.41 3.60
C THR A 119 2.11 2.76 4.21
N ALA A 120 1.27 3.78 4.03
CA ALA A 120 1.49 5.11 4.60
C ALA A 120 1.45 5.10 6.14
N LEU A 121 0.54 4.34 6.76
CA LEU A 121 0.44 4.22 8.23
C LEU A 121 1.63 3.46 8.84
N LEU A 122 2.28 2.59 8.07
CA LEU A 122 3.56 1.96 8.44
C LEU A 122 4.76 2.85 8.10
N ASN A 123 4.52 4.08 7.65
CA ASN A 123 5.54 5.08 7.33
C ASN A 123 6.51 4.63 6.22
N VAL A 124 6.02 3.89 5.23
CA VAL A 124 6.78 3.42 4.07
C VAL A 124 6.45 4.26 2.85
N PRO A 125 7.41 5.00 2.27
CA PRO A 125 7.18 5.75 1.03
C PRO A 125 6.73 4.85 -0.12
N GLU A 126 5.76 5.32 -0.91
CA GLU A 126 5.15 4.49 -1.93
C GLU A 126 4.91 5.20 -3.27
N VAL A 127 4.97 4.41 -4.33
CA VAL A 127 4.43 4.76 -5.65
C VAL A 127 3.18 3.92 -5.89
N VAL A 128 2.09 4.58 -6.22
CA VAL A 128 0.81 3.90 -6.46
C VAL A 128 0.67 3.60 -7.95
N VAL A 129 0.43 2.34 -8.28
CA VAL A 129 0.14 1.89 -9.65
C VAL A 129 -1.29 1.41 -9.73
N TYR A 130 -1.98 1.77 -10.81
CA TYR A 130 -3.34 1.33 -11.01
C TYR A 130 -3.62 1.07 -12.49
N ARG A 131 -3.74 -0.20 -12.82
CA ARG A 131 -4.15 -0.66 -14.14
C ARG A 131 -5.50 -1.36 -14.04
N THR A 132 -6.46 -0.90 -14.81
CA THR A 132 -7.81 -1.48 -14.86
C THR A 132 -8.25 -1.72 -16.30
N LEU A 133 -9.39 -2.31 -16.50
CA LEU A 133 -9.92 -2.56 -17.84
C LEU A 133 -10.25 -1.23 -18.54
N TRP A 134 -9.88 -1.09 -19.80
CA TRP A 134 -9.98 0.14 -20.60
C TRP A 134 -11.37 0.80 -20.60
N PHE A 135 -12.45 0.01 -20.51
CA PHE A 135 -13.81 0.53 -20.44
C PHE A 135 -14.14 1.20 -19.10
N GLN A 136 -13.53 0.74 -17.99
CA GLN A 136 -13.69 1.37 -16.68
C GLN A 136 -13.07 2.76 -16.65
N VAL A 137 -11.95 2.96 -17.35
CA VAL A 137 -11.29 4.28 -17.51
C VAL A 137 -12.18 5.24 -18.30
N LYS A 138 -12.80 4.76 -19.39
CA LYS A 138 -13.73 5.59 -20.18
C LYS A 138 -14.97 6.03 -19.39
N LEU A 139 -15.44 5.20 -18.45
CA LEU A 139 -16.58 5.50 -17.59
C LEU A 139 -16.19 6.32 -16.35
N GLN A 140 -14.94 6.28 -15.94
CA GLN A 140 -14.45 6.97 -14.73
C GLN A 140 -14.81 8.46 -14.68
N PRO A 141 -14.63 9.29 -15.73
CA PRO A 141 -15.01 10.70 -15.70
C PRO A 141 -16.52 10.95 -15.50
N TYR A 142 -17.34 9.97 -15.86
CA TYR A 142 -18.79 10.07 -15.75
C TYR A 142 -19.34 9.50 -14.44
N VAL A 143 -18.62 8.56 -13.81
CA VAL A 143 -19.09 7.82 -12.62
C VAL A 143 -18.35 8.26 -11.34
N LEU A 144 -17.07 8.58 -11.43
CA LEU A 144 -16.24 8.95 -10.28
C LEU A 144 -15.72 10.37 -10.45
N LYS A 145 -16.32 11.32 -9.73
CA LYS A 145 -15.86 12.72 -9.64
C LYS A 145 -14.78 12.89 -8.56
N VAL A 146 -13.94 11.88 -8.35
CA VAL A 146 -12.86 11.95 -7.35
C VAL A 146 -11.54 12.25 -8.06
N PRO A 147 -10.73 13.19 -7.54
CA PRO A 147 -9.48 13.62 -8.18
C PRO A 147 -8.35 12.60 -8.07
N TYR A 148 -8.44 11.64 -7.15
CA TYR A 148 -7.40 10.67 -6.83
C TYR A 148 -7.94 9.25 -6.75
N VAL A 149 -7.07 8.26 -6.93
CA VAL A 149 -7.40 6.83 -6.78
C VAL A 149 -6.82 6.21 -5.50
N SER A 150 -5.76 6.78 -4.92
CA SER A 150 -5.23 6.33 -3.65
C SER A 150 -5.99 6.91 -2.47
N LEU A 151 -6.16 6.11 -1.43
CA LEU A 151 -6.81 6.57 -0.19
C LEU A 151 -5.94 7.59 0.56
N VAL A 152 -4.64 7.61 0.35
CA VAL A 152 -3.72 8.61 0.91
C VAL A 152 -4.06 10.00 0.37
N ASN A 153 -4.03 10.16 -0.95
CA ASN A 153 -4.32 11.43 -1.61
C ASN A 153 -5.75 11.90 -1.35
N LEU A 154 -6.72 10.98 -1.35
CA LEU A 154 -8.12 11.28 -1.04
C LEU A 154 -8.28 11.82 0.40
N ASN A 155 -7.63 11.22 1.39
CA ASN A 155 -7.71 11.66 2.77
C ASN A 155 -7.04 13.02 3.00
N LEU A 156 -5.93 13.27 2.30
CA LEU A 156 -5.18 14.53 2.41
C LEU A 156 -5.74 15.65 1.51
N GLY A 157 -6.62 15.32 0.54
CA GLY A 157 -7.16 16.27 -0.43
C GLY A 157 -6.11 16.83 -1.41
N ARG A 158 -4.93 16.22 -1.49
CA ARG A 158 -3.81 16.62 -2.36
C ARG A 158 -2.95 15.43 -2.76
N GLU A 159 -2.11 15.61 -3.80
CA GLU A 159 -1.12 14.62 -4.19
C GLU A 159 0.03 14.59 -3.17
N SER A 160 0.08 13.53 -2.39
CA SER A 160 1.19 13.14 -1.50
C SER A 160 1.98 11.99 -2.10
N VAL A 161 1.29 10.97 -2.59
CA VAL A 161 1.88 9.84 -3.31
C VAL A 161 1.59 9.96 -4.80
N VAL A 162 2.57 9.61 -5.64
CA VAL A 162 2.39 9.66 -7.09
C VAL A 162 1.53 8.49 -7.53
N GLU A 163 0.49 8.80 -8.32
CA GLU A 163 -0.40 7.82 -8.92
C GLU A 163 -0.06 7.65 -10.40
N ILE A 164 0.34 6.44 -10.79
CA ILE A 164 0.63 6.08 -12.17
C ILE A 164 -0.52 5.23 -12.70
N ILE A 165 -1.41 5.89 -13.45
CA ILE A 165 -2.67 5.29 -13.89
C ILE A 165 -2.57 4.95 -15.37
N GLN A 166 -2.90 3.74 -15.72
CA GLN A 166 -3.19 3.16 -17.04
C GLN A 166 -2.37 3.68 -18.25
N SER A 167 -2.73 4.81 -18.87
CA SER A 167 -2.06 5.38 -20.04
C SER A 167 -0.68 5.96 -19.71
N ASP A 168 -0.49 6.33 -18.47
CA ASP A 168 0.75 6.89 -17.92
C ASP A 168 1.66 5.80 -17.31
N LEU A 169 1.27 4.53 -17.43
CA LEU A 169 2.04 3.37 -16.97
C LEU A 169 3.26 3.13 -17.88
N ASP A 170 4.12 4.14 -17.94
CA ASP A 170 5.46 4.03 -18.52
C ASP A 170 6.44 3.57 -17.45
N ILE A 171 7.20 2.53 -17.77
CA ILE A 171 8.26 2.00 -16.90
C ILE A 171 9.27 3.08 -16.52
N THR A 172 9.57 4.00 -17.42
CA THR A 172 10.50 5.12 -17.21
C THR A 172 9.96 6.08 -16.15
N ARG A 173 8.65 6.37 -16.19
CA ARG A 173 8.00 7.18 -15.16
C ARG A 173 8.01 6.47 -13.82
N ALA A 174 7.65 5.18 -13.79
CA ALA A 174 7.65 4.37 -12.57
C ALA A 174 9.05 4.29 -11.94
N GLU A 175 10.09 4.11 -12.75
CA GLU A 175 11.48 4.12 -12.32
C GLU A 175 11.89 5.46 -11.69
N ARG A 176 11.59 6.57 -12.36
CA ARG A 176 11.90 7.92 -11.86
C ARG A 176 11.21 8.20 -10.53
N GLU A 177 9.92 7.91 -10.44
CA GLU A 177 9.15 8.16 -9.22
C GLU A 177 9.59 7.26 -8.05
N LEU A 178 9.91 5.99 -8.32
CA LEU A 178 10.47 5.12 -7.29
C LEU A 178 11.83 5.63 -6.81
N ARG A 179 12.75 6.03 -7.72
CA ARG A 179 14.05 6.63 -7.32
C ARG A 179 13.87 7.87 -6.44
N ALA A 180 12.88 8.70 -6.73
CA ALA A 180 12.63 9.93 -5.99
C ALA A 180 12.18 9.71 -4.53
N ILE A 181 11.71 8.51 -4.18
CA ILE A 181 11.25 8.17 -2.82
C ILE A 181 12.17 7.19 -2.07
N LEU A 182 13.20 6.65 -2.73
CA LEU A 182 14.24 5.85 -2.04
C LEU A 182 15.04 6.73 -1.07
N THR A 183 15.88 6.10 -0.25
CA THR A 183 16.79 6.83 0.66
C THR A 183 17.68 7.81 -0.12
N GLY A 184 17.67 9.07 0.30
CA GLY A 184 18.31 10.16 -0.42
C GLY A 184 17.53 10.74 -1.60
N GLY A 185 16.35 10.19 -1.92
CA GLY A 185 15.47 10.70 -2.96
C GLY A 185 14.80 12.02 -2.57
N GLU A 186 14.59 12.89 -3.55
CA GLU A 186 14.11 14.26 -3.37
C GLU A 186 12.70 14.39 -2.77
N LYS A 187 11.84 13.36 -2.99
CA LYS A 187 10.43 13.37 -2.55
C LYS A 187 10.20 12.66 -1.22
N ARG A 188 11.17 11.87 -0.74
CA ARG A 188 11.03 11.01 0.43
C ARG A 188 10.60 11.77 1.69
N GLU A 189 11.35 12.79 2.06
CA GLU A 189 11.11 13.54 3.30
C GLU A 189 9.77 14.29 3.30
N ARG A 190 9.35 14.78 2.14
CA ARG A 190 8.02 15.39 2.00
C ARG A 190 6.94 14.35 2.22
N MET A 191 7.05 13.20 1.58
CA MET A 191 6.07 12.12 1.69
C MET A 191 5.93 11.61 3.13
N LEU A 192 7.04 11.45 3.86
CA LEU A 192 7.02 11.05 5.26
C LEU A 192 6.33 12.10 6.16
N ARG A 193 6.50 13.40 5.89
CA ARG A 193 5.74 14.45 6.59
C ARG A 193 4.26 14.39 6.27
N ASP A 194 3.90 14.16 5.03
CA ASP A 194 2.51 13.98 4.60
C ASP A 194 1.86 12.76 5.27
N PHE A 195 2.61 11.69 5.50
CA PHE A 195 2.12 10.51 6.22
C PHE A 195 1.88 10.79 7.71
N ALA A 196 2.69 11.62 8.35
CA ALA A 196 2.44 12.07 9.70
C ALA A 196 1.14 12.91 9.79
N GLU A 197 0.87 13.76 8.80
CA GLU A 197 -0.41 14.48 8.69
C GLU A 197 -1.59 13.52 8.47
N LEU A 198 -1.41 12.52 7.59
CA LEU A 198 -2.43 11.48 7.35
C LEU A 198 -2.82 10.75 8.62
N GLN A 199 -1.83 10.39 9.46
CA GLN A 199 -2.10 9.75 10.76
C GLN A 199 -2.99 10.63 11.65
N ALA A 200 -2.74 11.93 11.69
CA ALA A 200 -3.56 12.87 12.45
C ALA A 200 -5.01 12.97 11.90
N VAL A 201 -5.17 12.94 10.57
CA VAL A 201 -6.50 12.98 9.90
C VAL A 201 -7.29 11.70 10.13
N ILE A 202 -6.62 10.54 10.07
CA ILE A 202 -7.28 9.23 10.22
C ILE A 202 -7.68 8.95 11.67
N GLY A 203 -7.01 9.57 12.62
CA GLY A 203 -7.32 9.49 14.05
C GLY A 203 -6.46 8.49 14.84
N ALA A 204 -6.57 8.59 16.14
CA ALA A 204 -5.82 7.77 17.11
C ALA A 204 -6.36 6.34 17.18
N PRO A 205 -5.55 5.38 17.69
CA PRO A 205 -6.00 4.03 18.05
C PRO A 205 -7.22 4.02 18.99
N GLY A 206 -7.95 2.91 19.02
CA GLY A 206 -9.17 2.74 19.83
C GLY A 206 -10.46 3.14 19.10
N ALA A 207 -10.42 3.31 17.78
CA ALA A 207 -11.59 3.65 16.97
C ALA A 207 -12.70 2.61 17.07
N SER A 208 -12.37 1.33 17.08
CA SER A 208 -13.32 0.23 17.18
C SER A 208 -14.09 0.26 18.49
N ASP A 209 -13.41 0.48 19.60
CA ASP A 209 -14.02 0.55 20.93
C ASP A 209 -14.91 1.80 21.09
N ARG A 210 -14.43 2.96 20.63
CA ARG A 210 -15.22 4.20 20.64
C ARG A 210 -16.49 4.06 19.81
N PHE A 211 -16.39 3.46 18.63
CA PHE A 211 -17.53 3.23 17.74
C PHE A 211 -18.54 2.27 18.39
N ALA A 212 -18.08 1.16 18.97
CA ALA A 212 -18.93 0.20 19.67
C ALA A 212 -19.65 0.85 20.86
N ALA A 213 -18.93 1.59 21.71
CA ALA A 213 -19.51 2.32 22.82
C ALA A 213 -20.58 3.31 22.37
N ARG A 214 -20.32 4.04 21.28
CA ARG A 214 -21.26 5.00 20.70
C ARG A 214 -22.52 4.33 20.14
N MET A 215 -22.39 3.18 19.48
CA MET A 215 -23.54 2.39 19.03
C MET A 215 -24.43 1.97 20.21
N VAL A 216 -23.85 1.44 21.29
CA VAL A 216 -24.60 1.03 22.48
C VAL A 216 -25.32 2.23 23.13
N GLU A 217 -24.67 3.39 23.21
CA GLU A 217 -25.28 4.62 23.72
C GLU A 217 -26.53 5.04 22.93
N LEU A 218 -26.42 5.00 21.59
CA LEU A 218 -27.52 5.36 20.69
C LEU A 218 -28.71 4.38 20.82
N LEU A 219 -28.43 3.07 20.91
CA LEU A 219 -29.49 2.07 21.11
C LEU A 219 -30.25 2.32 22.42
N LYS A 220 -29.53 2.56 23.52
CA LYS A 220 -30.16 2.88 24.82
C LYS A 220 -31.01 4.17 24.83
N LYS A 221 -30.69 5.12 23.94
CA LYS A 221 -31.50 6.35 23.79
C LYS A 221 -32.78 6.14 22.98
N GLN A 222 -32.82 5.12 22.11
CA GLN A 222 -34.02 4.79 21.32
C GLN A 222 -35.04 3.98 22.12
N GLU A 223 -34.61 3.31 23.20
CA GLU A 223 -35.50 2.52 24.10
C GLU A 223 -36.16 3.36 25.17
N ARG A 224 -35.87 4.65 25.26
CA ARG A 224 -36.50 5.61 26.18
C ARG A 224 -37.43 6.57 25.43
#